data_66d7d38ba5d3e020c8106d81de38ab97
#
_entry.id   66d7d38ba5d3e020c8106d81de38ab97
#
_cell.length_a   1.000
_cell.length_b   1.000
_cell.length_c   1.000
_cell.angle_alpha   90.00
_cell.angle_beta   90.00
_cell.angle_gamma   90.00
#
_symmetry.space_group_name_H-M   'P 1'
#
loop_
_entity.id
_entity.type
_entity.pdbx_description
1 polymer ?
#
loop_
_entity_poly.entity_id
_entity_poly.type
_entity_poly.pdbx_seq_one_letter_code
_entity_poly.pdbx_strand_id
1 'polypeptide(L)'
;MPYISHVAVGRLPELQVFGNNYPTSDGTGVRDYIHVVDLAAGHERAVRLLQQPGASGFHAVNLGLYCNIHYAMVWSTVMII
;
A
#
# COMPACT_ATOMS: atom_id res chain seq x y z
N MET A 1 -2.79 -1.26 7.20
CA MET A 1 -4.25 -0.95 7.25
C MET A 1 -5.03 -1.52 8.45
N PRO A 2 -4.42 -2.10 9.48
CA PRO A 2 -5.17 -2.73 10.59
C PRO A 2 -6.12 -1.75 11.33
N TYR A 3 -5.69 -0.50 11.50
CA TYR A 3 -6.47 0.52 12.20
C TYR A 3 -7.78 0.86 11.46
N ILE A 4 -7.71 1.07 10.15
CA ILE A 4 -8.89 1.36 9.32
C ILE A 4 -9.87 0.18 9.35
N SER A 5 -9.38 -1.04 9.19
CA SER A 5 -10.24 -2.22 9.22
C SER A 5 -10.87 -2.46 10.60
N HIS A 6 -10.17 -2.17 11.69
CA HIS A 6 -10.74 -2.24 13.04
C HIS A 6 -11.89 -1.24 13.26
N VAL A 7 -11.77 -0.03 12.70
CA VAL A 7 -12.87 0.95 12.73
C VAL A 7 -14.04 0.48 11.86
N ALA A 8 -13.75 -0.01 10.66
CA ALA A 8 -14.77 -0.48 9.71
C ALA A 8 -15.63 -1.63 10.27
N VAL A 9 -15.02 -2.55 11.03
CA VAL A 9 -15.75 -3.67 11.68
C VAL A 9 -16.31 -3.32 13.07
N GLY A 10 -16.23 -2.07 13.49
CA GLY A 10 -16.79 -1.59 14.77
C GLY A 10 -15.97 -1.93 16.02
N ARG A 11 -14.72 -2.41 15.88
CA ARG A 11 -13.84 -2.66 17.03
C ARG A 11 -13.28 -1.41 17.67
N LEU A 12 -13.20 -0.33 16.88
CA LEU A 12 -12.78 0.99 17.34
C LEU A 12 -13.87 2.00 16.94
N PRO A 13 -14.16 3.02 17.79
CA PRO A 13 -15.28 3.94 17.57
C PRO A 13 -15.03 4.90 16.41
N GLU A 14 -13.79 5.32 16.19
CA GLU A 14 -13.46 6.35 15.21
C GLU A 14 -12.04 6.19 14.66
N LEU A 15 -11.79 6.76 13.50
CA LEU A 15 -10.46 6.89 12.91
C LEU A 15 -9.85 8.24 13.31
N GLN A 16 -8.70 8.19 13.98
CA GLN A 16 -7.93 9.40 14.28
C GLN A 16 -6.96 9.70 13.13
N VAL A 17 -7.06 10.92 12.60
CA VAL A 17 -6.16 11.42 11.56
C VAL A 17 -5.12 12.34 12.21
N PHE A 18 -3.86 11.94 12.18
CA PHE A 18 -2.74 12.66 12.79
C PHE A 18 -2.15 13.70 11.82
N GLY A 19 -2.96 14.68 11.46
CA GLY A 19 -2.56 15.75 10.57
C GLY A 19 -3.14 15.62 9.15
N ASN A 20 -3.44 16.77 8.55
CA ASN A 20 -4.00 16.89 7.21
C ASN A 20 -3.42 18.10 6.46
N ASN A 21 -2.17 18.43 6.76
CA ASN A 21 -1.47 19.62 6.24
C ASN A 21 -0.32 19.26 5.29
N TYR A 22 -0.34 18.08 4.68
CA TYR A 22 0.61 17.73 3.64
C TYR A 22 0.37 18.59 2.38
N PRO A 23 1.41 18.88 1.58
CA PRO A 23 1.29 19.66 0.36
C PRO A 23 0.66 18.83 -0.78
N THR A 24 -0.53 18.32 -0.56
CA THR A 24 -1.34 17.50 -1.48
C THR A 24 -2.73 18.11 -1.63
N SER A 25 -3.50 17.66 -2.63
CA SER A 25 -4.82 18.23 -2.92
C SER A 25 -5.82 18.08 -1.76
N ASP A 26 -5.71 17.03 -0.95
CA ASP A 26 -6.59 16.75 0.19
C ASP A 26 -5.89 16.89 1.55
N GLY A 27 -4.62 17.30 1.56
CA GLY A 27 -3.82 17.46 2.77
C GLY A 27 -3.34 16.16 3.41
N THR A 28 -3.54 15.01 2.76
CA THR A 28 -3.08 13.70 3.24
C THR A 28 -1.89 13.18 2.46
N GLY A 29 -1.20 12.17 3.01
CA GLY A 29 -0.07 11.53 2.32
C GLY A 29 -0.53 10.76 1.09
N VAL A 30 0.28 10.84 0.03
CA VAL A 30 0.08 10.06 -1.21
C VAL A 30 0.98 8.84 -1.18
N ARG A 31 0.43 7.68 -1.53
CA ARG A 31 1.15 6.40 -1.59
C ARG A 31 0.73 5.61 -2.82
N ASP A 32 1.66 4.83 -3.35
CA ASP A 32 1.40 3.85 -4.39
C ASP A 32 1.06 2.51 -3.72
N TYR A 33 -0.23 2.23 -3.62
CA TYR A 33 -0.73 0.99 -3.02
C TYR A 33 -0.72 -0.14 -4.03
N ILE A 34 -0.27 -1.32 -3.61
CA ILE A 34 -0.31 -2.55 -4.38
C ILE A 34 -1.06 -3.63 -3.60
N HIS A 35 -1.81 -4.48 -4.29
CA HIS A 35 -2.47 -5.60 -3.66
C HIS A 35 -1.45 -6.60 -3.09
N VAL A 36 -1.70 -7.12 -1.90
CA VAL A 36 -0.74 -7.98 -1.18
C VAL A 36 -0.40 -9.27 -1.95
N VAL A 37 -1.35 -9.82 -2.71
CA VAL A 37 -1.13 -11.00 -3.56
C VAL A 37 -0.17 -10.69 -4.70
N ASP A 38 -0.30 -9.52 -5.33
CA ASP A 38 0.60 -9.09 -6.41
C ASP A 38 2.00 -8.80 -5.86
N LEU A 39 2.08 -8.21 -4.67
CA LEU A 39 3.34 -8.01 -3.97
C LEU A 39 4.03 -9.35 -3.67
N ALA A 40 3.29 -10.33 -3.17
CA ALA A 40 3.80 -11.67 -2.90
C ALA A 40 4.28 -12.38 -4.18
N ALA A 41 3.54 -12.28 -5.27
CA ALA A 41 3.93 -12.83 -6.58
C ALA A 41 5.23 -12.17 -7.10
N GLY A 42 5.39 -10.87 -6.90
CA GLY A 42 6.64 -10.17 -7.22
C GLY A 42 7.84 -10.71 -6.45
N HIS A 43 7.67 -10.96 -5.16
CA HIS A 43 8.72 -11.56 -4.32
C HIS A 43 9.07 -12.98 -4.75
N GLU A 44 8.08 -13.82 -5.07
CA GLU A 44 8.31 -15.17 -5.59
C GLU A 44 9.14 -15.15 -6.85
N ARG A 45 8.81 -14.27 -7.80
CA ARG A 45 9.58 -14.12 -9.05
C ARG A 45 11.00 -13.64 -8.81
N ALA A 46 11.21 -12.73 -7.85
CA ALA A 46 12.54 -12.28 -7.48
C ALA A 46 13.41 -13.44 -6.93
N VAL A 47 12.84 -14.27 -6.05
CA VAL A 47 13.53 -15.46 -5.53
C VAL A 47 13.88 -16.43 -6.66
N ARG A 48 12.96 -16.70 -7.59
CA ARG A 48 13.23 -17.55 -8.76
C ARG A 48 14.34 -17.00 -9.64
N LEU A 49 14.39 -15.68 -9.82
CA LEU A 49 15.48 -15.04 -10.57
C LEU A 49 16.84 -15.29 -9.92
N LEU A 50 16.92 -15.14 -8.58
CA LEU A 50 18.16 -15.38 -7.83
C LEU A 50 18.63 -16.83 -7.85
N GLN A 51 17.73 -17.78 -8.08
CA GLN A 51 18.05 -19.20 -8.18
C GLN A 51 18.54 -19.63 -9.58
N GLN A 52 18.48 -18.75 -10.57
CA GLN A 52 18.94 -19.07 -11.91
C GLN A 52 20.48 -19.15 -11.98
N PRO A 53 21.02 -20.10 -12.73
CA PRO A 53 22.45 -20.15 -12.96
C PRO A 53 22.96 -18.85 -13.61
N GLY A 54 23.99 -18.26 -13.04
CA GLY A 54 24.54 -16.99 -13.53
C GLY A 54 23.83 -15.73 -13.02
N ALA A 55 22.80 -15.85 -12.21
CA ALA A 55 22.21 -14.71 -11.52
C ALA A 55 23.23 -14.14 -10.53
N SER A 56 23.74 -12.94 -10.81
CA SER A 56 24.69 -12.25 -9.96
C SER A 56 24.43 -10.75 -10.00
N GLY A 57 24.84 -10.05 -8.97
CA GLY A 57 24.74 -8.61 -8.89
C GLY A 57 23.55 -8.13 -8.04
N PHE A 58 23.41 -6.81 -8.00
CA PHE A 58 22.35 -6.12 -7.29
C PHE A 58 21.25 -5.70 -8.28
N HIS A 59 20.01 -6.06 -7.98
CA HIS A 59 18.84 -5.67 -8.75
C HIS A 59 17.85 -4.93 -7.85
N ALA A 60 17.53 -3.68 -8.21
CA ALA A 60 16.52 -2.89 -7.53
C ALA A 60 15.28 -2.81 -8.43
N VAL A 61 14.12 -3.21 -7.91
CA VAL A 61 12.85 -3.22 -8.64
C VAL A 61 11.78 -2.55 -7.79
N ASN A 62 11.06 -1.60 -8.37
CA ASN A 62 9.89 -1.00 -7.75
C ASN A 62 8.66 -1.87 -8.05
N LEU A 63 7.89 -2.16 -7.01
CA LEU A 63 6.60 -2.84 -7.12
C LEU A 63 5.50 -1.86 -6.73
N GLY A 64 4.61 -1.55 -7.68
CA GLY A 64 3.53 -0.59 -7.49
C GLY A 64 2.57 -0.60 -8.67
N LEU A 65 1.47 0.14 -8.54
CA LEU A 65 0.45 0.29 -9.59
C LEU A 65 0.64 1.56 -10.42
N TYR A 66 1.67 2.35 -10.14
CA TYR A 66 1.88 3.69 -10.74
C TYR A 66 0.68 4.64 -10.53
N CYS A 67 -0.17 4.35 -9.56
CA CYS A 67 -1.36 5.13 -9.23
C CYS A 67 -1.20 5.75 -7.84
N ASN A 68 -1.11 7.07 -7.80
CA ASN A 68 -1.02 7.81 -6.55
C ASN A 68 -2.40 7.88 -5.90
N ILE A 69 -2.59 7.14 -4.82
CA ILE A 69 -3.83 7.12 -4.07
C ILE A 69 -3.67 7.93 -2.78
N HIS A 70 -4.54 8.90 -2.56
CA HIS A 70 -4.60 9.64 -1.32
C HIS A 70 -5.11 8.76 -0.18
N TYR A 71 -4.54 8.94 0.99
CA TYR A 71 -4.89 8.15 2.16
C TYR A 71 -6.39 8.26 2.51
N ALA A 72 -6.97 9.45 2.36
CA ALA A 72 -8.39 9.68 2.60
C ALA A 72 -9.31 8.92 1.63
N MET A 73 -8.88 8.69 0.38
CA MET A 73 -9.64 7.90 -0.60
C MET A 73 -9.76 6.44 -0.19
N VAL A 74 -8.71 5.88 0.42
CA VAL A 74 -8.74 4.50 0.93
C VAL A 74 -9.80 4.37 2.03
N TRP A 75 -9.88 5.37 2.91
CA TRP A 75 -10.88 5.41 3.98
C TRP A 75 -12.32 5.50 3.41
N SER A 76 -12.56 6.41 2.48
CA SER A 76 -13.89 6.58 1.88
C SER A 76 -14.36 5.32 1.15
N THR A 77 -13.45 4.60 0.48
CA THR A 77 -13.76 3.34 -0.21
C THR A 77 -14.15 2.24 0.77
N VAL A 78 -13.47 2.15 1.91
CA VAL A 78 -13.78 1.15 2.96
C VAL A 78 -15.13 1.44 3.62
N MET A 79 -15.52 2.73 3.76
CA MET A 79 -16.80 3.10 4.37
C MET A 79 -18.02 2.88 3.45
N ILE A 80 -17.82 2.75 2.13
CA ILE A 80 -18.91 2.50 1.17
C ILE A 80 -19.28 1.00 1.09
N ILE A 81 -18.42 0.16 1.61
CA ILE A 81 -18.68 -1.29 1.67
C ILE A 81 -19.45 -1.63 2.96
#